data_7d2a2c509cea0d87a61aeea45ac13fb8
#
_entry.id   7d2a2c509cea0d87a61aeea45ac13fb8
#
_cell.length_a   1.000
_cell.length_b   1.000
_cell.length_c   1.000
_cell.angle_alpha   90.00
_cell.angle_beta   90.00
_cell.angle_gamma   90.00
#
_symmetry.space_group_name_H-M   'P 1'
#
loop_
_entity.id
_entity.type
_entity.pdbx_description
1 polymer ?
#
loop_
_entity_poly.entity_id
_entity_poly.type
_entity_poly.pdbx_seq_one_letter_code
_entity_poly.pdbx_strand_id
1 'polypeptide(L)'
;MILFLEDWKKYPRAIVDDRTSNKTFLELADKYNQMGLKNYFFHLALLQPELQGIDPFDPDLPVEIMAKINLEARYNPWYFYREVFRLPSQGGDIPDPLRANRGNIGAYWCYYNHIDIGLTQPRQTGKSVGADGINTHVSEVAGRNATFTLFTKDHELRSKNIQRLK
;
A
#
# COMPACT_ATOMS: atom_id res chain seq x y z
N MET A 1 -2.44 10.09 5.55
CA MET A 1 -3.10 11.06 4.66
C MET A 1 -3.33 10.38 3.31
N ILE A 2 -4.47 10.57 2.67
CA ILE A 2 -4.79 9.94 1.39
C ILE A 2 -4.60 10.98 0.29
N LEU A 3 -3.93 10.61 -0.79
CA LEU A 3 -3.79 11.43 -1.97
C LEU A 3 -4.84 11.00 -3.01
N PHE A 4 -5.77 11.90 -3.31
CA PHE A 4 -6.69 11.81 -4.44
C PHE A 4 -6.38 12.90 -5.44
N LEU A 5 -6.95 12.81 -6.62
CA LEU A 5 -6.82 13.85 -7.63
C LEU A 5 -7.23 15.23 -7.12
N GLU A 6 -8.29 15.30 -6.35
CA GLU A 6 -8.79 16.53 -5.76
C GLU A 6 -7.83 17.15 -4.75
N ASP A 7 -6.95 16.33 -4.15
CA ASP A 7 -5.96 16.78 -3.19
C ASP A 7 -4.67 17.31 -3.84
N TRP A 8 -4.49 17.15 -5.13
CA TRP A 8 -3.26 17.58 -5.84
C TRP A 8 -2.97 19.07 -5.73
N LYS A 9 -3.97 19.88 -5.50
CA LYS A 9 -3.77 21.31 -5.19
C LYS A 9 -2.94 21.53 -3.92
N LYS A 10 -3.00 20.59 -2.98
CA LYS A 10 -2.20 20.58 -1.73
C LYS A 10 -0.77 20.09 -1.97
N TYR A 11 -0.55 19.39 -3.08
CA TYR A 11 0.71 18.77 -3.44
C TYR A 11 1.08 19.12 -4.89
N PRO A 12 1.49 20.38 -5.15
CA PRO A 12 1.67 20.87 -6.53
C PRO A 12 2.77 20.15 -7.32
N ARG A 13 3.65 19.41 -6.61
CA ARG A 13 4.69 18.58 -7.24
C ARG A 13 4.26 17.13 -7.46
N ALA A 14 3.12 16.71 -6.94
CA ALA A 14 2.66 15.34 -7.07
C ALA A 14 2.42 14.95 -8.53
N ILE A 15 2.76 13.72 -8.87
CA ILE A 15 2.61 13.15 -10.21
C ILE A 15 1.89 11.79 -10.14
N VAL A 16 1.54 11.27 -11.32
CA VAL A 16 1.16 9.86 -11.50
C VAL A 16 2.44 9.06 -11.76
N ASP A 17 2.66 8.01 -11.00
CA ASP A 17 3.80 7.13 -11.19
C ASP A 17 3.49 6.05 -12.24
N ASP A 18 3.82 6.35 -13.48
CA ASP A 18 3.71 5.44 -14.63
C ASP A 18 4.94 4.53 -14.80
N ARG A 19 5.99 4.74 -13.98
CA ARG A 19 7.24 3.97 -14.01
C ARG A 19 7.36 2.95 -12.89
N THR A 20 6.31 2.76 -12.11
CA THR A 20 6.30 1.74 -11.04
C THR A 20 6.71 0.36 -11.59
N SER A 21 7.53 -0.36 -10.82
CA SER A 21 7.89 -1.75 -11.09
C SER A 21 6.71 -2.69 -10.88
N ASN A 22 5.74 -2.31 -10.04
CA ASN A 22 4.55 -3.10 -9.75
C ASN A 22 3.46 -2.92 -10.81
N LYS A 23 3.61 -3.65 -11.91
CA LYS A 23 2.72 -3.55 -13.08
C LYS A 23 1.24 -3.80 -12.78
N THR A 24 0.92 -4.54 -11.70
CA THR A 24 -0.48 -4.83 -11.35
C THR A 24 -1.26 -3.56 -10.99
N PHE A 25 -0.60 -2.52 -10.49
CA PHE A 25 -1.21 -1.22 -10.23
C PHE A 25 -1.54 -0.47 -11.52
N LEU A 26 -0.69 -0.56 -12.55
CA LEU A 26 -0.95 0.02 -13.87
C LEU A 26 -2.12 -0.71 -14.56
N GLU A 27 -2.09 -2.04 -14.55
CA GLU A 27 -3.18 -2.87 -15.10
C GLU A 27 -4.54 -2.57 -14.44
N LEU A 28 -4.52 -2.29 -13.12
CA LEU A 28 -5.74 -1.91 -12.43
C LEU A 28 -6.23 -0.51 -12.82
N ALA A 29 -5.30 0.44 -13.04
CA ALA A 29 -5.65 1.76 -13.55
C ALA A 29 -6.32 1.68 -14.92
N ASP A 30 -5.79 0.86 -15.83
CA ASP A 30 -6.40 0.62 -17.14
C ASP A 30 -7.80 0.04 -17.04
N LYS A 31 -8.01 -0.93 -16.14
CA LYS A 31 -9.34 -1.50 -15.89
C LYS A 31 -10.31 -0.45 -15.36
N TYR A 32 -9.88 0.40 -14.43
CA TYR A 32 -10.71 1.48 -13.91
C TYR A 32 -11.05 2.51 -14.97
N ASN A 33 -10.10 2.85 -15.85
CA ASN A 33 -10.34 3.72 -16.99
C ASN A 33 -11.38 3.13 -17.95
N GLN A 34 -11.25 1.85 -18.31
CA GLN A 34 -12.23 1.12 -19.15
C GLN A 34 -13.64 1.08 -18.51
N MET A 35 -13.73 1.10 -17.18
CA MET A 35 -14.97 1.19 -16.43
C MET A 35 -15.56 2.60 -16.35
N GLY A 36 -14.88 3.60 -16.88
CA GLY A 36 -15.30 5.00 -16.87
C GLY A 36 -15.07 5.74 -15.54
N LEU A 37 -14.20 5.22 -14.65
CA LEU A 37 -13.84 5.94 -13.43
C LEU A 37 -12.99 7.16 -13.78
N LYS A 38 -13.42 8.35 -13.35
CA LYS A 38 -12.67 9.59 -13.61
C LYS A 38 -11.30 9.62 -12.95
N ASN A 39 -11.21 9.10 -11.71
CA ASN A 39 -9.98 9.07 -10.91
C ASN A 39 -9.31 7.69 -10.97
N TYR A 40 -9.25 7.07 -12.15
CA TYR A 40 -8.78 5.70 -12.34
C TYR A 40 -7.32 5.46 -11.90
N PHE A 41 -6.55 6.51 -11.71
CA PHE A 41 -5.12 6.45 -11.37
C PHE A 41 -4.78 6.95 -9.95
N PHE A 42 -5.76 7.15 -9.06
CA PHE A 42 -5.50 7.68 -7.71
C PHE A 42 -4.47 6.86 -6.91
N HIS A 43 -4.45 5.55 -7.12
CA HIS A 43 -3.52 4.63 -6.46
C HIS A 43 -2.10 4.62 -7.08
N LEU A 44 -1.89 5.39 -8.13
CA LEU A 44 -0.58 5.63 -8.74
C LEU A 44 0.03 6.97 -8.29
N ALA A 45 -0.62 7.68 -7.39
CA ALA A 45 -0.12 8.98 -6.93
C ALA A 45 1.26 8.87 -6.27
N LEU A 46 2.12 9.86 -6.54
CA LEU A 46 3.46 10.00 -5.98
C LEU A 46 3.66 11.47 -5.59
N LEU A 47 3.96 11.72 -4.31
CA LEU A 47 4.14 13.09 -3.78
C LEU A 47 5.50 13.68 -4.16
N GLN A 48 6.52 12.80 -4.24
CA GLN A 48 7.90 13.18 -4.53
C GLN A 48 8.34 12.60 -5.88
N PRO A 49 8.28 13.40 -6.97
CA PRO A 49 8.59 12.94 -8.33
C PRO A 49 9.96 12.28 -8.49
N GLU A 50 10.90 12.66 -7.63
CA GLU A 50 12.27 12.11 -7.65
C GLU A 50 12.33 10.62 -7.34
N LEU A 51 11.28 10.06 -6.73
CA LEU A 51 11.20 8.62 -6.41
C LEU A 51 10.66 7.78 -7.57
N GLN A 52 10.26 8.39 -8.67
CA GLN A 52 9.69 7.68 -9.81
C GLN A 52 10.69 6.68 -10.40
N GLY A 53 10.35 5.39 -10.39
CA GLY A 53 11.19 4.31 -10.90
C GLY A 53 12.37 3.93 -10.01
N ILE A 54 12.45 4.44 -8.78
CA ILE A 54 13.44 4.04 -7.79
C ILE A 54 12.95 2.78 -7.07
N ASP A 55 13.80 1.77 -7.00
CA ASP A 55 13.56 0.58 -6.17
C ASP A 55 13.89 0.92 -4.70
N PRO A 56 12.91 0.90 -3.78
CA PRO A 56 13.17 1.20 -2.36
C PRO A 56 14.05 0.15 -1.65
N PHE A 57 14.31 -0.99 -2.28
CA PHE A 57 15.15 -2.07 -1.75
C PHE A 57 16.56 -2.11 -2.34
N ASP A 58 16.91 -1.16 -3.18
CA ASP A 58 18.26 -1.03 -3.70
C ASP A 58 19.23 -0.72 -2.52
N PRO A 59 20.25 -1.56 -2.28
CA PRO A 59 21.18 -1.38 -1.17
C PRO A 59 22.09 -0.15 -1.32
N ASP A 60 22.25 0.37 -2.53
CA ASP A 60 23.15 1.48 -2.84
C ASP A 60 22.45 2.85 -2.85
N LEU A 61 21.22 2.93 -2.30
CA LEU A 61 20.48 4.18 -2.27
C LEU A 61 21.16 5.26 -1.39
N PRO A 62 21.27 6.50 -1.89
CA PRO A 62 21.72 7.63 -1.10
C PRO A 62 20.80 7.87 0.10
N VAL A 63 21.37 8.30 1.23
CA VAL A 63 20.61 8.57 2.48
C VAL A 63 19.46 9.56 2.25
N GLU A 64 19.66 10.55 1.40
CA GLU A 64 18.62 11.52 1.05
C GLU A 64 17.42 10.88 0.34
N ILE A 65 17.67 9.91 -0.54
CA ILE A 65 16.61 9.15 -1.22
C ILE A 65 15.90 8.24 -0.23
N MET A 66 16.63 7.54 0.64
CA MET A 66 16.02 6.73 1.71
C MET A 66 15.12 7.56 2.62
N ALA A 67 15.53 8.77 2.99
CA ALA A 67 14.69 9.68 3.78
C ALA A 67 13.41 10.08 3.03
N LYS A 68 13.49 10.33 1.72
CA LYS A 68 12.32 10.63 0.88
C LYS A 68 11.39 9.43 0.76
N ILE A 69 11.93 8.21 0.59
CA ILE A 69 11.14 6.96 0.57
C ILE A 69 10.35 6.81 1.88
N ASN A 70 11.02 7.00 3.03
CA ASN A 70 10.36 6.92 4.33
C ASN A 70 9.23 7.96 4.49
N LEU A 71 9.46 9.18 4.05
CA LEU A 71 8.43 10.23 4.07
C LEU A 71 7.28 9.91 3.14
N GLU A 72 7.59 9.47 1.92
CA GLU A 72 6.57 9.10 0.93
C GLU A 72 5.72 7.95 1.46
N ALA A 73 6.33 6.84 1.90
CA ALA A 73 5.63 5.68 2.44
C ALA A 73 4.72 6.06 3.63
N ARG A 74 5.16 7.01 4.46
CA ARG A 74 4.42 7.47 5.63
C ARG A 74 3.16 8.26 5.28
N TYR A 75 3.26 9.17 4.33
CA TYR A 75 2.19 10.12 3.99
C TYR A 75 1.37 9.71 2.79
N ASN A 76 1.86 8.76 2.00
CA ASN A 76 1.21 8.22 0.81
C ASN A 76 1.06 6.70 0.93
N PRO A 77 -0.08 6.22 1.45
CA PRO A 77 -0.33 4.78 1.59
C PRO A 77 -0.30 4.05 0.24
N TRP A 78 -0.63 4.72 -0.87
CA TRP A 78 -0.56 4.11 -2.19
C TRP A 78 0.86 3.77 -2.61
N TYR A 79 1.83 4.65 -2.31
CA TYR A 79 3.25 4.36 -2.50
C TYR A 79 3.69 3.19 -1.61
N PHE A 80 3.31 3.21 -0.33
CA PHE A 80 3.62 2.12 0.58
C PHE A 80 3.15 0.76 0.04
N TYR A 81 1.88 0.62 -0.35
CA TYR A 81 1.35 -0.64 -0.87
C TYR A 81 1.97 -1.06 -2.20
N ARG A 82 2.31 -0.11 -3.04
CA ARG A 82 2.82 -0.37 -4.38
C ARG A 82 4.30 -0.74 -4.37
N GLU A 83 5.12 0.04 -3.64
CA GLU A 83 6.57 -0.06 -3.72
C GLU A 83 7.21 -0.73 -2.49
N VAL A 84 6.66 -0.54 -1.29
CA VAL A 84 7.32 -0.95 -0.04
C VAL A 84 6.74 -2.24 0.54
N PHE A 85 5.42 -2.40 0.53
CA PHE A 85 4.76 -3.55 1.15
C PHE A 85 5.07 -4.83 0.37
N ARG A 86 5.59 -5.84 1.10
CA ARG A 86 5.97 -7.13 0.54
C ARG A 86 5.26 -8.25 1.30
N LEU A 87 5.00 -9.33 0.59
CA LEU A 87 4.37 -10.54 1.10
C LEU A 87 5.39 -11.66 1.22
N PRO A 88 5.26 -12.55 2.21
CA PRO A 88 6.08 -13.76 2.24
C PRO A 88 5.93 -14.55 0.92
N SER A 89 7.03 -14.86 0.26
CA SER A 89 7.02 -15.66 -0.96
C SER A 89 6.52 -17.08 -0.68
N GLN A 90 5.75 -17.64 -1.60
CA GLN A 90 5.25 -19.02 -1.50
C GLN A 90 6.27 -20.08 -1.94
N GLY A 91 7.50 -19.74 -2.22
CA GLY A 91 8.50 -20.70 -2.68
C GLY A 91 9.86 -20.10 -3.02
N GLY A 92 10.15 -18.89 -2.58
CA GLY A 92 11.43 -18.24 -2.80
C GLY A 92 11.88 -17.42 -1.59
N ASP A 93 13.14 -17.03 -1.60
CA ASP A 93 13.74 -16.20 -0.53
C ASP A 93 13.40 -14.71 -0.69
N ILE A 94 12.89 -14.30 -1.85
CA ILE A 94 12.58 -12.90 -2.15
C ILE A 94 11.08 -12.67 -1.92
N PRO A 95 10.71 -11.73 -1.06
CA PRO A 95 9.31 -11.40 -0.80
C PRO A 95 8.59 -10.87 -2.05
N ASP A 96 7.34 -11.29 -2.26
CA ASP A 96 6.52 -10.90 -3.39
C ASP A 96 5.91 -9.50 -3.20
N PRO A 97 5.81 -8.67 -4.25
CA PRO A 97 5.07 -7.41 -4.18
C PRO A 97 3.56 -7.66 -4.06
N LEU A 98 2.86 -6.74 -3.41
CA LEU A 98 1.41 -6.79 -3.34
C LEU A 98 0.80 -6.74 -4.75
N ARG A 99 -0.08 -7.68 -5.06
CA ARG A 99 -0.87 -7.63 -6.30
C ARG A 99 -2.09 -6.74 -6.11
N ALA A 100 -2.15 -5.66 -6.88
CA ALA A 100 -3.31 -4.78 -6.89
C ALA A 100 -4.54 -5.49 -7.46
N ASN A 101 -5.63 -5.45 -6.72
CA ASN A 101 -6.94 -5.88 -7.20
C ASN A 101 -8.03 -4.96 -6.67
N ARG A 102 -9.20 -4.97 -7.31
CA ARG A 102 -10.33 -4.09 -6.96
C ARG A 102 -10.76 -4.21 -5.50
N GLY A 103 -10.72 -5.42 -4.95
CA GLY A 103 -11.13 -5.68 -3.56
C GLY A 103 -10.19 -5.04 -2.55
N ASN A 104 -8.89 -5.24 -2.73
CA ASN A 104 -7.87 -4.70 -1.83
C ASN A 104 -7.83 -3.17 -1.93
N ILE A 105 -7.73 -2.62 -3.13
CA ILE A 105 -7.65 -1.18 -3.33
C ILE A 105 -8.93 -0.48 -2.85
N GLY A 106 -10.10 -1.08 -3.10
CA GLY A 106 -11.36 -0.56 -2.59
C GLY A 106 -11.43 -0.58 -1.06
N ALA A 107 -10.96 -1.64 -0.41
CA ALA A 107 -10.90 -1.73 1.05
C ALA A 107 -9.93 -0.67 1.63
N TYR A 108 -8.75 -0.50 1.06
CA TYR A 108 -7.81 0.54 1.46
C TYR A 108 -8.41 1.94 1.27
N TRP A 109 -9.04 2.18 0.14
CA TRP A 109 -9.72 3.44 -0.15
C TRP A 109 -10.76 3.77 0.93
N CYS A 110 -11.64 2.82 1.26
CA CYS A 110 -12.64 3.00 2.31
C CYS A 110 -12.01 3.25 3.67
N TYR A 111 -11.01 2.45 4.05
CA TYR A 111 -10.33 2.59 5.34
C TYR A 111 -9.76 4.00 5.53
N TYR A 112 -8.98 4.48 4.57
CA TYR A 112 -8.33 5.80 4.67
C TYR A 112 -9.30 6.98 4.50
N ASN A 113 -10.50 6.74 4.02
CA ASN A 113 -11.59 7.73 3.98
C ASN A 113 -12.52 7.63 5.18
N HIS A 114 -12.21 6.79 6.18
CA HIS A 114 -13.05 6.58 7.35
C HIS A 114 -14.47 6.13 7.01
N ILE A 115 -14.60 5.30 5.96
CA ILE A 115 -15.86 4.71 5.51
C ILE A 115 -15.97 3.31 6.09
N ASP A 116 -17.02 3.05 6.84
CA ASP A 116 -17.30 1.71 7.36
C ASP A 116 -17.57 0.74 6.22
N ILE A 117 -16.93 -0.45 6.28
CA ILE A 117 -17.06 -1.46 5.23
C ILE A 117 -17.47 -2.81 5.80
N GLY A 118 -18.45 -3.44 5.15
CA GLY A 118 -18.74 -4.85 5.31
C GLY A 118 -18.08 -5.63 4.16
N LEU A 119 -17.00 -6.35 4.45
CA LEU A 119 -16.23 -7.05 3.43
C LEU A 119 -16.66 -8.51 3.29
N THR A 120 -17.45 -8.82 2.27
CA THR A 120 -17.81 -10.19 1.90
C THR A 120 -16.99 -10.61 0.69
N GLN A 121 -16.06 -11.53 0.89
CA GLN A 121 -15.19 -12.04 -0.17
C GLN A 121 -15.07 -13.57 -0.08
N PRO A 122 -14.87 -14.29 -1.18
CA PRO A 122 -14.57 -15.72 -1.19
C PRO A 122 -13.32 -16.06 -0.35
N ARG A 123 -13.13 -17.32 -0.06
CA ARG A 123 -11.87 -17.80 0.55
C ARG A 123 -10.68 -17.55 -0.39
N GLN A 124 -9.50 -17.38 0.18
CA GLN A 124 -8.22 -17.22 -0.55
C GLN A 124 -8.14 -15.96 -1.46
N THR A 125 -8.91 -14.92 -1.17
CA THR A 125 -8.87 -13.65 -1.92
C THR A 125 -7.94 -12.60 -1.32
N GLY A 126 -7.10 -12.98 -0.36
CA GLY A 126 -6.12 -12.06 0.23
C GLY A 126 -6.68 -11.11 1.30
N LYS A 127 -7.85 -11.40 1.90
CA LYS A 127 -8.45 -10.55 2.96
C LYS A 127 -7.50 -10.29 4.13
N SER A 128 -6.88 -11.35 4.65
CA SER A 128 -5.94 -11.24 5.78
C SER A 128 -4.73 -10.42 5.39
N VAL A 129 -4.19 -10.64 4.20
CA VAL A 129 -3.08 -9.86 3.63
C VAL A 129 -3.46 -8.38 3.51
N GLY A 130 -4.69 -8.08 3.07
CA GLY A 130 -5.18 -6.71 3.01
C GLY A 130 -5.23 -6.04 4.38
N ALA A 131 -5.75 -6.74 5.39
CA ALA A 131 -5.75 -6.26 6.77
C ALA A 131 -4.34 -6.11 7.35
N ASP A 132 -3.46 -7.08 7.09
CA ASP A 132 -2.05 -7.03 7.51
C ASP A 132 -1.35 -5.79 6.90
N GLY A 133 -1.61 -5.46 5.63
CA GLY A 133 -1.07 -4.26 4.98
C GLY A 133 -1.53 -2.96 5.64
N ILE A 134 -2.81 -2.85 5.99
CA ILE A 134 -3.33 -1.68 6.73
C ILE A 134 -2.66 -1.59 8.10
N ASN A 135 -2.63 -2.70 8.83
CA ASN A 135 -2.02 -2.73 10.17
C ASN A 135 -0.55 -2.34 10.12
N THR A 136 0.23 -2.89 9.19
CA THR A 136 1.65 -2.55 9.02
C THR A 136 1.83 -1.08 8.70
N HIS A 137 1.07 -0.53 7.76
CA HIS A 137 1.18 0.89 7.41
C HIS A 137 0.88 1.78 8.62
N VAL A 138 -0.21 1.50 9.34
CA VAL A 138 -0.66 2.35 10.45
C VAL A 138 0.24 2.18 11.68
N SER A 139 0.67 0.96 12.02
CA SER A 139 1.45 0.71 13.24
C SER A 139 2.93 1.04 13.09
N GLU A 140 3.55 0.62 11.99
CA GLU A 140 5.00 0.66 11.83
C GLU A 140 5.48 1.88 11.04
N VAL A 141 4.69 2.32 10.06
CA VAL A 141 5.12 3.36 9.11
C VAL A 141 4.52 4.73 9.44
N ALA A 142 3.21 4.83 9.55
CA ALA A 142 2.52 6.11 9.72
C ALA A 142 2.25 6.49 11.18
N GLY A 143 2.09 5.51 12.07
CA GLY A 143 1.74 5.73 13.47
C GLY A 143 2.85 6.42 14.28
N ARG A 144 2.44 7.27 15.23
CA ARG A 144 3.32 7.83 16.26
C ARG A 144 2.67 7.66 17.59
N ASN A 145 3.38 7.05 18.56
CA ASN A 145 2.89 6.88 19.93
C ASN A 145 1.50 6.20 20.01
N ALA A 146 1.25 5.27 19.08
CA ALA A 146 0.00 4.52 19.02
C ALA A 146 0.16 3.15 19.67
N THR A 147 -0.87 2.69 20.37
CA THR A 147 -0.94 1.33 20.89
C THR A 147 -1.88 0.52 20.02
N PHE A 148 -1.40 -0.60 19.51
CA PHE A 148 -2.19 -1.52 18.70
C PHE A 148 -2.47 -2.80 19.49
N THR A 149 -3.73 -3.23 19.49
CA THR A 149 -4.15 -4.45 20.19
C THR A 149 -4.64 -5.46 19.18
N LEU A 150 -3.98 -6.63 19.13
CA LEU A 150 -4.36 -7.73 18.26
C LEU A 150 -5.10 -8.80 19.07
N PHE A 151 -6.37 -8.98 18.78
CA PHE A 151 -7.17 -10.07 19.32
C PHE A 151 -7.19 -11.25 18.35
N THR A 152 -6.86 -12.43 18.88
CA THR A 152 -6.87 -13.67 18.10
C THR A 152 -7.64 -14.75 18.84
N LYS A 153 -8.18 -15.70 18.10
CA LYS A 153 -8.96 -16.82 18.66
C LYS A 153 -8.13 -17.67 19.62
N ASP A 154 -6.87 -17.92 19.28
CA ASP A 154 -5.97 -18.78 20.02
C ASP A 154 -4.51 -18.36 19.87
N HIS A 155 -3.62 -19.02 20.63
CA HIS A 155 -2.20 -18.68 20.69
C HIS A 155 -1.46 -19.02 19.38
N GLU A 156 -1.85 -20.08 18.69
CA GLU A 156 -1.23 -20.46 17.40
C GLU A 156 -1.50 -19.42 16.33
N LEU A 157 -2.75 -18.98 16.22
CA LEU A 157 -3.14 -17.94 15.28
C LEU A 157 -2.46 -16.60 15.61
N ARG A 158 -2.31 -16.29 16.92
CA ARG A 158 -1.56 -15.12 17.37
C ARG A 158 -0.11 -15.15 16.86
N SER A 159 0.58 -16.25 17.06
CA SER A 159 1.97 -16.41 16.63
C SER A 159 2.13 -16.26 15.12
N LYS A 160 1.24 -16.86 14.34
CA LYS A 160 1.22 -16.73 12.87
C LYS A 160 0.97 -15.28 12.41
N ASN A 161 0.09 -14.56 13.10
CA ASN A 161 -0.21 -13.17 12.76
C ASN A 161 0.97 -12.24 13.09
N ILE A 162 1.63 -12.44 14.24
CA ILE A 162 2.82 -11.68 14.62
C ILE A 162 3.97 -11.91 13.63
N GLN A 163 4.16 -13.15 13.17
CA GLN A 163 5.19 -13.46 12.16
C GLN A 163 4.94 -12.77 10.81
N ARG A 164 3.69 -12.54 10.45
CA ARG A 164 3.34 -11.82 9.21
C ARG A 164 3.54 -10.31 9.28
N LEU A 165 3.59 -9.74 10.48
CA LEU A 165 3.79 -8.31 10.70
C LEU A 165 5.27 -7.94 10.88
N LYS A 166 6.16 -8.93 10.96
CA LYS A 166 7.63 -8.73 11.01
C LYS A 166 8.23 -8.75 9.61
#